data_fdb6c5ad34c128bdc6e0dc40d7b9e913
#
_entry.id   fdb6c5ad34c128bdc6e0dc40d7b9e913
#
_cell.length_a   1.000
_cell.length_b   1.000
_cell.length_c   1.000
_cell.angle_alpha   90.00
_cell.angle_beta   90.00
_cell.angle_gamma   90.00
#
_symmetry.space_group_name_H-M   'P 1'
#
loop_
_entity.id
_entity.type
_entity.pdbx_description
1 polymer ?
#
loop_
_entity_poly.entity_id
_entity_poly.type
_entity_poly.pdbx_seq_one_letter_code
_entity_poly.pdbx_strand_id
1 'polypeptide(L)'
;MIPNYIIKRICSSLCCTDFLGFQTPQDRRSFLDTVEELLPEAGVDRQRNVVDLDGHQTHVKVYPLSINVAEVQGIANSARALEYQSRLEPFCNETNIVRIDRAEPNKNIVRGFKAYELLLSRHPEVRGKVTFLAFLVPSRTHIRQYQRYMDEIQQVVNQVNKTFGDEDWQPIQMFVENNYTQAIAGMKLYDVLLVNSVIEGMNLVAKEGPVVNTRNGVLILSESSGVHHQLSEAALSVSPTDIEGTMQALHQAITMSPEDREHRAAALVRSIAQEDITHWLTRQLTDIASLL
;
A
#
# COMPACT_ATOMS: atom_id res chain seq x y z
N MET A 1 0.90 -25.41 -1.81
CA MET A 1 -0.08 -25.26 -2.92
C MET A 1 -1.39 -25.87 -2.46
N ILE A 2 -2.54 -25.20 -2.68
CA ILE A 2 -3.86 -25.74 -2.34
C ILE A 2 -4.24 -26.79 -3.37
N PRO A 3 -4.70 -27.99 -2.97
CA PRO A 3 -5.15 -29.02 -3.93
C PRO A 3 -6.34 -28.57 -4.80
N ASN A 4 -6.35 -28.94 -6.08
CA ASN A 4 -7.36 -28.51 -7.04
C ASN A 4 -8.80 -28.83 -6.61
N TYR A 5 -9.04 -29.98 -5.94
CA TYR A 5 -10.38 -30.33 -5.46
C TYR A 5 -10.91 -29.35 -4.40
N ILE A 6 -10.01 -28.75 -3.59
CA ILE A 6 -10.37 -27.71 -2.62
C ILE A 6 -10.69 -26.41 -3.35
N ILE A 7 -9.84 -26.02 -4.32
CA ILE A 7 -10.07 -24.81 -5.14
C ILE A 7 -11.39 -24.94 -5.88
N LYS A 8 -11.65 -26.09 -6.50
CA LYS A 8 -12.93 -26.39 -7.19
C LYS A 8 -14.13 -26.16 -6.26
N ARG A 9 -14.09 -26.69 -5.04
CA ARG A 9 -15.18 -26.51 -4.04
C ARG A 9 -15.36 -25.05 -3.63
N ILE A 10 -14.26 -24.31 -3.46
CA ILE A 10 -14.31 -22.87 -3.14
C ILE A 10 -14.96 -22.12 -4.30
N CYS A 11 -14.51 -22.34 -5.54
CA CYS A 11 -15.07 -21.68 -6.72
C CYS A 11 -16.56 -22.01 -6.90
N SER A 12 -16.97 -23.29 -6.78
CA SER A 12 -18.39 -23.67 -6.84
C SER A 12 -19.22 -22.96 -5.78
N SER A 13 -18.72 -22.84 -4.54
CA SER A 13 -19.44 -22.12 -3.47
C SER A 13 -19.56 -20.63 -3.75
N LEU A 14 -18.54 -20.01 -4.32
CA LEU A 14 -18.57 -18.58 -4.69
C LEU A 14 -19.56 -18.34 -5.84
N CYS A 15 -19.71 -19.29 -6.77
CA CYS A 15 -20.68 -19.25 -7.86
C CYS A 15 -22.14 -19.51 -7.43
N CYS A 16 -22.42 -19.62 -6.12
CA CYS A 16 -23.78 -19.64 -5.59
C CYS A 16 -24.26 -18.26 -5.10
N THR A 17 -23.50 -17.20 -5.37
CA THR A 17 -23.86 -15.82 -5.01
C THR A 17 -24.28 -15.03 -6.24
N ASP A 18 -25.20 -14.07 -6.09
CA ASP A 18 -25.66 -13.23 -7.21
C ASP A 18 -24.55 -12.27 -7.66
N PHE A 19 -23.79 -11.73 -6.70
CA PHE A 19 -22.61 -10.89 -6.94
C PHE A 19 -21.38 -11.40 -6.23
N LEU A 20 -20.26 -11.34 -6.94
CA LEU A 20 -18.92 -11.58 -6.39
C LEU A 20 -18.02 -10.39 -6.70
N GLY A 21 -17.54 -9.70 -5.68
CA GLY A 21 -16.70 -8.51 -5.80
C GLY A 21 -15.23 -8.78 -5.56
N PHE A 22 -14.36 -8.29 -6.44
CA PHE A 22 -12.91 -8.33 -6.30
C PHE A 22 -12.33 -6.92 -6.18
N GLN A 23 -11.10 -6.81 -5.66
CA GLN A 23 -10.41 -5.53 -5.50
C GLN A 23 -9.88 -4.99 -6.83
N THR A 24 -9.44 -5.88 -7.73
CA THR A 24 -8.79 -5.49 -8.98
C THR A 24 -9.39 -6.19 -10.20
N PRO A 25 -9.26 -5.58 -11.41
CA PRO A 25 -9.61 -6.27 -12.66
C PRO A 25 -8.81 -7.56 -12.87
N GLN A 26 -7.57 -7.63 -12.36
CA GLN A 26 -6.74 -8.82 -12.44
C GLN A 26 -7.29 -9.96 -11.59
N ASP A 27 -7.71 -9.68 -10.34
CA ASP A 27 -8.31 -10.70 -9.46
C ASP A 27 -9.57 -11.26 -10.07
N ARG A 28 -10.43 -10.40 -10.66
CA ARG A 28 -11.62 -10.84 -11.39
C ARG A 28 -11.26 -11.76 -12.55
N ARG A 29 -10.28 -11.40 -13.40
CA ARG A 29 -9.83 -12.24 -14.52
C ARG A 29 -9.32 -13.58 -14.01
N SER A 30 -8.46 -13.56 -13.00
CA SER A 30 -7.89 -14.79 -12.41
C SER A 30 -8.97 -15.71 -11.84
N PHE A 31 -10.04 -15.16 -11.26
CA PHE A 31 -11.19 -15.94 -10.81
C PHE A 31 -11.93 -16.60 -11.99
N LEU A 32 -12.25 -15.82 -13.04
CA LEU A 32 -12.92 -16.34 -14.23
C LEU A 32 -12.09 -17.43 -14.94
N ASP A 33 -10.77 -17.24 -15.05
CA ASP A 33 -9.83 -18.22 -15.59
C ASP A 33 -9.85 -19.51 -14.76
N THR A 34 -9.84 -19.38 -13.43
CA THR A 34 -9.87 -20.53 -12.51
C THR A 34 -11.19 -21.30 -12.60
N VAL A 35 -12.31 -20.59 -12.72
CA VAL A 35 -13.64 -21.23 -12.90
C VAL A 35 -13.68 -22.00 -14.22
N GLU A 36 -13.26 -21.37 -15.32
CA GLU A 36 -13.26 -22.01 -16.65
C GLU A 36 -12.37 -23.26 -16.70
N GLU A 37 -11.22 -23.26 -15.99
CA GLU A 37 -10.31 -24.40 -15.92
C GLU A 37 -10.84 -25.54 -15.02
N LEU A 38 -11.36 -25.19 -13.83
CA LEU A 38 -11.67 -26.18 -12.79
C LEU A 38 -13.15 -26.60 -12.73
N LEU A 39 -14.06 -25.82 -13.31
CA LEU A 39 -15.51 -26.09 -13.37
C LEU A 39 -15.99 -26.17 -14.82
N PRO A 40 -15.66 -27.25 -15.55
CA PRO A 40 -16.02 -27.38 -16.95
C PRO A 40 -17.55 -27.40 -17.20
N GLU A 41 -18.33 -27.63 -16.14
CA GLU A 41 -19.79 -27.52 -16.12
C GLU A 41 -20.31 -26.10 -16.11
N ALA A 42 -19.46 -25.10 -15.71
CA ALA A 42 -19.84 -23.69 -15.64
C ALA A 42 -19.69 -22.99 -17.00
N GLY A 43 -20.68 -22.18 -17.39
CA GLY A 43 -20.59 -21.26 -18.51
C GLY A 43 -19.94 -19.91 -18.07
N VAL A 44 -18.86 -19.50 -18.73
CA VAL A 44 -18.19 -18.22 -18.42
C VAL A 44 -18.40 -17.23 -19.56
N ASP A 45 -19.18 -16.17 -19.32
CA ASP A 45 -19.33 -15.02 -20.22
C ASP A 45 -18.34 -13.92 -19.84
N ARG A 46 -17.21 -13.85 -20.56
CA ARG A 46 -16.14 -12.86 -20.29
C ARG A 46 -16.50 -11.43 -20.69
N GLN A 47 -17.46 -11.25 -21.60
CA GLN A 47 -17.88 -9.89 -21.99
C GLN A 47 -18.75 -9.26 -20.90
N ARG A 48 -19.67 -10.06 -20.35
CA ARG A 48 -20.55 -9.64 -19.25
C ARG A 48 -19.93 -9.85 -17.87
N ASN A 49 -18.84 -10.61 -17.76
CA ASN A 49 -18.23 -11.08 -16.52
C ASN A 49 -19.24 -11.82 -15.64
N VAL A 50 -19.90 -12.81 -16.22
CA VAL A 50 -20.92 -13.63 -15.57
C VAL A 50 -20.49 -15.09 -15.62
N VAL A 51 -20.68 -15.81 -14.52
CA VAL A 51 -20.56 -17.26 -14.46
C VAL A 51 -21.97 -17.85 -14.32
N ASP A 52 -22.33 -18.79 -15.19
CA ASP A 52 -23.54 -19.59 -15.09
C ASP A 52 -23.17 -20.99 -14.60
N LEU A 53 -23.65 -21.36 -13.43
CA LEU A 53 -23.46 -22.70 -12.86
C LEU A 53 -24.83 -23.28 -12.49
N ASP A 54 -25.22 -24.37 -13.15
CA ASP A 54 -26.51 -25.04 -12.96
C ASP A 54 -27.74 -24.10 -13.11
N GLY A 55 -27.63 -23.08 -13.99
CA GLY A 55 -28.69 -22.10 -14.25
C GLY A 55 -28.70 -20.91 -13.28
N HIS A 56 -27.78 -20.86 -12.31
CA HIS A 56 -27.57 -19.70 -11.45
C HIS A 56 -26.48 -18.78 -12.01
N GLN A 57 -26.77 -17.48 -12.16
CA GLN A 57 -25.85 -16.48 -12.69
C GLN A 57 -25.17 -15.67 -11.58
N THR A 58 -23.84 -15.78 -11.51
CA THR A 58 -23.00 -14.97 -10.62
C THR A 58 -22.37 -13.83 -11.41
N HIS A 59 -22.69 -12.59 -11.08
CA HIS A 59 -22.06 -11.39 -11.65
C HIS A 59 -20.74 -11.08 -10.95
N VAL A 60 -19.63 -11.16 -11.71
CA VAL A 60 -18.28 -10.95 -11.16
C VAL A 60 -17.84 -9.51 -11.38
N LYS A 61 -17.78 -8.72 -10.34
CA LYS A 61 -17.56 -7.27 -10.37
C LYS A 61 -16.21 -6.87 -9.78
N VAL A 62 -15.84 -5.61 -9.98
CA VAL A 62 -14.64 -5.02 -9.37
C VAL A 62 -15.05 -3.83 -8.51
N TYR A 63 -14.78 -3.92 -7.21
CA TYR A 63 -15.08 -2.89 -6.21
C TYR A 63 -13.82 -2.58 -5.40
N PRO A 64 -12.91 -1.73 -5.92
CA PRO A 64 -11.68 -1.35 -5.22
C PRO A 64 -12.03 -0.62 -3.92
N LEU A 65 -11.66 -1.20 -2.77
CA LEU A 65 -11.91 -0.59 -1.47
C LEU A 65 -11.23 0.78 -1.38
N SER A 66 -11.89 1.74 -0.77
CA SER A 66 -11.36 3.08 -0.57
C SER A 66 -11.50 3.55 0.88
N ILE A 67 -11.17 4.82 1.12
CA ILE A 67 -11.16 5.46 2.44
C ILE A 67 -12.26 6.50 2.54
N ASN A 68 -12.65 6.84 3.78
CA ASN A 68 -13.41 8.05 4.06
C ASN A 68 -12.45 9.23 4.19
N VAL A 69 -12.32 10.02 3.14
CA VAL A 69 -11.36 11.14 3.08
C VAL A 69 -11.60 12.13 4.22
N ALA A 70 -12.86 12.51 4.49
CA ALA A 70 -13.20 13.47 5.53
C ALA A 70 -12.84 12.95 6.94
N GLU A 71 -13.05 11.65 7.20
CA GLU A 71 -12.71 11.02 8.47
C GLU A 71 -11.19 11.00 8.70
N VAL A 72 -10.42 10.58 7.69
CA VAL A 72 -8.95 10.52 7.77
C VAL A 72 -8.37 11.93 7.98
N GLN A 73 -8.87 12.93 7.26
CA GLN A 73 -8.49 14.34 7.46
C GLN A 73 -8.90 14.86 8.84
N GLY A 74 -10.07 14.48 9.35
CA GLY A 74 -10.51 14.80 10.70
C GLY A 74 -9.57 14.26 11.77
N ILE A 75 -9.11 13.01 11.62
CA ILE A 75 -8.12 12.41 12.52
C ILE A 75 -6.78 13.15 12.42
N ALA A 76 -6.31 13.47 11.21
CA ALA A 76 -5.04 14.16 10.98
C ALA A 76 -5.00 15.57 11.60
N ASN A 77 -6.15 16.21 11.74
CA ASN A 77 -6.30 17.55 12.34
C ASN A 77 -6.70 17.52 13.82
N SER A 78 -6.86 16.33 14.42
CA SER A 78 -7.17 16.20 15.85
C SER A 78 -6.01 16.67 16.73
N ALA A 79 -6.33 17.17 17.94
CA ALA A 79 -5.32 17.59 18.92
C ALA A 79 -4.30 16.48 19.21
N ARG A 80 -4.76 15.22 19.24
CA ARG A 80 -3.89 14.05 19.46
C ARG A 80 -2.91 13.82 18.30
N ALA A 81 -3.35 13.98 17.06
CA ALA A 81 -2.47 13.84 15.89
C ALA A 81 -1.43 14.98 15.85
N LEU A 82 -1.82 16.20 16.19
CA LEU A 82 -0.90 17.35 16.29
C LEU A 82 0.14 17.14 17.39
N GLU A 83 -0.26 16.58 18.54
CA GLU A 83 0.69 16.21 19.61
C GLU A 83 1.69 15.16 19.13
N TYR A 84 1.23 14.10 18.40
CA TYR A 84 2.16 13.12 17.81
C TYR A 84 3.05 13.75 16.75
N GLN A 85 2.54 14.64 15.91
CA GLN A 85 3.35 15.36 14.94
C GLN A 85 4.50 16.10 15.60
N SER A 86 4.24 16.90 16.65
CA SER A 86 5.28 17.61 17.40
C SER A 86 6.30 16.68 18.05
N ARG A 87 5.89 15.47 18.47
CA ARG A 87 6.82 14.46 19.02
C ARG A 87 7.68 13.80 17.93
N LEU A 88 7.22 13.77 16.68
CA LEU A 88 7.94 13.19 15.55
C LEU A 88 8.91 14.20 14.89
N GLU A 89 8.62 15.49 14.96
CA GLU A 89 9.43 16.55 14.35
C GLU A 89 10.93 16.50 14.73
N PRO A 90 11.34 16.16 15.96
CA PRO A 90 12.76 16.02 16.29
C PRO A 90 13.50 14.90 15.53
N PHE A 91 12.79 13.93 14.96
CA PHE A 91 13.35 12.86 14.16
C PHE A 91 13.34 13.16 12.65
N CYS A 92 12.69 14.27 12.25
CA CYS A 92 12.60 14.69 10.86
C CYS A 92 13.89 15.41 10.41
N ASN A 93 14.12 15.37 9.10
CA ASN A 93 15.22 16.08 8.47
C ASN A 93 14.72 16.92 7.28
N GLU A 94 15.62 17.43 6.44
CA GLU A 94 15.27 18.18 5.22
C GLU A 94 14.26 17.38 4.35
N THR A 95 14.50 16.07 4.23
CA THR A 95 13.64 15.13 3.50
C THR A 95 13.30 13.91 4.37
N ASN A 96 12.03 13.57 4.42
CA ASN A 96 11.53 12.42 5.19
C ASN A 96 10.92 11.37 4.28
N ILE A 97 11.51 10.18 4.27
CA ILE A 97 10.90 8.99 3.69
C ILE A 97 10.03 8.36 4.78
N VAL A 98 8.79 8.04 4.47
CA VAL A 98 7.86 7.40 5.42
C VAL A 98 7.37 6.09 4.88
N ARG A 99 7.26 5.09 5.74
CA ARG A 99 6.48 3.88 5.50
C ARG A 99 5.62 3.53 6.70
N ILE A 100 4.45 2.95 6.45
CA ILE A 100 3.53 2.49 7.47
C ILE A 100 3.03 1.11 7.07
N ASP A 101 3.38 0.08 7.86
CA ASP A 101 3.05 -1.30 7.53
C ASP A 101 2.84 -2.17 8.77
N ARG A 102 2.07 -3.22 8.63
CA ARG A 102 2.19 -4.36 9.53
C ARG A 102 3.51 -5.07 9.27
N ALA A 103 4.19 -5.53 10.32
CA ALA A 103 5.46 -6.27 10.19
C ALA A 103 5.22 -7.67 9.59
N GLU A 104 4.89 -7.72 8.30
CA GLU A 104 4.57 -8.93 7.54
C GLU A 104 5.48 -9.06 6.30
N PRO A 105 5.91 -10.28 5.91
CA PRO A 105 6.84 -10.49 4.79
C PRO A 105 6.34 -9.92 3.45
N ASN A 106 5.02 -9.96 3.19
CA ASN A 106 4.43 -9.39 1.98
C ASN A 106 4.56 -7.87 1.88
N LYS A 107 4.78 -7.17 3.01
CA LYS A 107 5.01 -5.73 3.05
C LYS A 107 6.43 -5.32 2.60
N ASN A 108 7.33 -6.30 2.43
CA ASN A 108 8.63 -6.10 1.80
C ASN A 108 9.53 -5.06 2.49
N ILE A 109 9.44 -4.97 3.83
CA ILE A 109 10.09 -3.94 4.64
C ILE A 109 11.61 -3.99 4.48
N VAL A 110 12.18 -5.19 4.57
CA VAL A 110 13.63 -5.42 4.46
C VAL A 110 14.20 -4.90 3.14
N ARG A 111 13.53 -5.19 1.99
CA ARG A 111 14.00 -4.69 0.69
C ARG A 111 13.86 -3.17 0.58
N GLY A 112 12.83 -2.57 1.18
CA GLY A 112 12.70 -1.11 1.24
C GLY A 112 13.87 -0.47 1.98
N PHE A 113 14.29 -1.03 3.11
CA PHE A 113 15.48 -0.54 3.84
C PHE A 113 16.80 -0.81 3.09
N LYS A 114 16.92 -1.94 2.39
CA LYS A 114 18.08 -2.21 1.54
C LYS A 114 18.18 -1.25 0.35
N ALA A 115 17.04 -0.83 -0.23
CA ALA A 115 17.03 0.21 -1.26
C ALA A 115 17.50 1.56 -0.70
N TYR A 116 17.09 1.90 0.52
CA TYR A 116 17.59 3.09 1.21
C TYR A 116 19.06 2.99 1.59
N GLU A 117 19.54 1.84 2.07
CA GLU A 117 20.96 1.57 2.30
C GLU A 117 21.78 1.80 1.01
N LEU A 118 21.29 1.30 -0.12
CA LEU A 118 21.92 1.48 -1.42
C LEU A 118 21.92 2.95 -1.85
N LEU A 119 20.84 3.70 -1.59
CA LEU A 119 20.76 5.15 -1.81
C LEU A 119 21.85 5.87 -1.01
N LEU A 120 21.99 5.63 0.29
CA LEU A 120 23.00 6.26 1.13
C LEU A 120 24.43 5.88 0.71
N SER A 121 24.61 4.68 0.16
CA SER A 121 25.90 4.23 -0.36
C SER A 121 26.32 4.94 -1.65
N ARG A 122 25.40 5.08 -2.61
CA ARG A 122 25.67 5.63 -3.95
C ARG A 122 25.56 7.15 -4.03
N HIS A 123 24.78 7.74 -3.13
CA HIS A 123 24.49 9.17 -3.08
C HIS A 123 24.90 9.75 -1.72
N PRO A 124 26.21 9.90 -1.46
CA PRO A 124 26.69 10.43 -0.17
C PRO A 124 26.19 11.86 0.13
N GLU A 125 25.78 12.61 -0.88
CA GLU A 125 25.23 13.95 -0.76
C GLU A 125 23.87 14.03 -0.04
N VAL A 126 23.17 12.90 0.09
CA VAL A 126 21.90 12.84 0.84
C VAL A 126 22.07 12.44 2.31
N ARG A 127 23.28 12.01 2.71
CA ARG A 127 23.56 11.64 4.11
C ARG A 127 23.43 12.85 5.02
N GLY A 128 22.88 12.65 6.21
CA GLY A 128 22.59 13.73 7.14
C GLY A 128 21.41 14.63 6.77
N LYS A 129 20.78 14.44 5.58
CA LYS A 129 19.66 15.25 5.09
C LYS A 129 18.36 14.48 4.91
N VAL A 130 18.45 13.16 4.79
CA VAL A 130 17.30 12.29 4.55
C VAL A 130 17.12 11.33 5.71
N THR A 131 15.94 11.31 6.33
CA THR A 131 15.62 10.34 7.40
C THR A 131 14.47 9.45 6.95
N PHE A 132 14.58 8.16 7.26
CA PHE A 132 13.53 7.17 7.01
C PHE A 132 12.74 6.90 8.29
N LEU A 133 11.49 7.35 8.35
CA LEU A 133 10.56 7.11 9.47
C LEU A 133 9.71 5.88 9.16
N ALA A 134 9.87 4.82 9.92
CA ALA A 134 9.17 3.56 9.73
C ALA A 134 8.19 3.28 10.87
N PHE A 135 6.89 3.30 10.59
CA PHE A 135 5.83 2.97 11.53
C PHE A 135 5.39 1.54 11.29
N LEU A 136 5.75 0.64 12.20
CA LEU A 136 5.53 -0.79 12.04
C LEU A 136 4.59 -1.33 13.12
N VAL A 137 3.49 -1.93 12.68
CA VAL A 137 2.56 -2.60 13.58
C VAL A 137 2.96 -4.06 13.74
N PRO A 138 3.27 -4.53 14.96
CA PRO A 138 3.53 -5.95 15.20
C PRO A 138 2.38 -6.82 14.72
N SER A 139 2.67 -7.88 13.96
CA SER A 139 1.66 -8.78 13.43
C SER A 139 1.98 -10.22 13.80
N ARG A 140 0.95 -11.00 14.18
CA ARG A 140 1.03 -12.45 14.41
C ARG A 140 2.23 -12.87 15.25
N THR A 141 2.50 -12.14 16.34
CA THR A 141 3.70 -12.27 17.20
C THR A 141 3.88 -13.66 17.84
N HIS A 142 2.84 -14.49 17.85
CA HIS A 142 2.90 -15.88 18.29
C HIS A 142 3.42 -16.85 17.21
N ILE A 143 3.58 -16.41 15.94
CA ILE A 143 4.06 -17.23 14.84
C ILE A 143 5.56 -16.98 14.63
N ARG A 144 6.37 -18.04 14.76
CA ARG A 144 7.85 -17.98 14.69
C ARG A 144 8.38 -17.33 13.42
N GLN A 145 7.71 -17.49 12.27
CA GLN A 145 8.12 -16.87 11.01
C GLN A 145 8.04 -15.34 11.07
N TYR A 146 6.99 -14.79 11.73
CA TYR A 146 6.82 -13.34 11.88
C TYR A 146 7.79 -12.75 12.90
N GLN A 147 8.12 -13.49 13.96
CA GLN A 147 9.17 -13.11 14.91
C GLN A 147 10.52 -12.99 14.19
N ARG A 148 10.92 -14.02 13.43
CA ARG A 148 12.16 -13.99 12.63
C ARG A 148 12.20 -12.84 11.63
N TYR A 149 11.07 -12.52 11.01
CA TYR A 149 11.01 -11.40 10.08
C TYR A 149 11.20 -10.06 10.79
N MET A 150 10.66 -9.91 12.00
CA MET A 150 10.88 -8.72 12.82
C MET A 150 12.36 -8.61 13.26
N ASP A 151 12.99 -9.72 13.61
CA ASP A 151 14.43 -9.77 13.92
C ASP A 151 15.29 -9.36 12.69
N GLU A 152 14.91 -9.82 11.49
CA GLU A 152 15.59 -9.43 10.23
C GLU A 152 15.44 -7.93 9.97
N ILE A 153 14.23 -7.36 10.17
CA ILE A 153 13.99 -5.93 10.07
C ILE A 153 14.94 -5.17 11.01
N GLN A 154 14.98 -5.55 12.28
CA GLN A 154 15.83 -4.89 13.28
C GLN A 154 17.32 -4.99 12.95
N GLN A 155 17.77 -6.13 12.42
CA GLN A 155 19.16 -6.31 12.00
C GLN A 155 19.54 -5.34 10.87
N VAL A 156 18.68 -5.19 9.85
CA VAL A 156 18.93 -4.26 8.74
C VAL A 156 18.94 -2.82 9.23
N VAL A 157 17.99 -2.42 10.09
CA VAL A 157 17.96 -1.07 10.68
C VAL A 157 19.25 -0.79 11.46
N ASN A 158 19.67 -1.71 12.33
CA ASN A 158 20.90 -1.56 13.11
C ASN A 158 22.13 -1.46 12.21
N GLN A 159 22.17 -2.27 11.13
CA GLN A 159 23.29 -2.25 10.16
C GLN A 159 23.37 -0.89 9.45
N VAL A 160 22.25 -0.37 8.94
CA VAL A 160 22.19 0.90 8.23
C VAL A 160 22.58 2.06 9.16
N ASN A 161 21.98 2.11 10.36
CA ASN A 161 22.26 3.15 11.33
C ASN A 161 23.72 3.12 11.80
N LYS A 162 24.31 1.94 12.01
CA LYS A 162 25.72 1.81 12.38
C LYS A 162 26.68 2.22 11.25
N THR A 163 26.30 1.96 9.98
CA THR A 163 27.16 2.21 8.83
C THR A 163 27.19 3.68 8.42
N PHE A 164 26.05 4.36 8.49
CA PHE A 164 25.87 5.69 7.92
C PHE A 164 25.52 6.76 8.96
N GLY A 165 25.00 6.36 10.15
CA GLY A 165 24.62 7.29 11.19
C GLY A 165 25.80 7.88 11.95
N ASP A 166 25.57 9.00 12.62
CA ASP A 166 26.51 9.68 13.51
C ASP A 166 25.83 10.09 14.85
N GLU A 167 26.46 10.96 15.63
CA GLU A 167 25.94 11.41 16.94
C GLU A 167 24.65 12.22 16.81
N ASP A 168 24.47 12.94 15.69
CA ASP A 168 23.35 13.86 15.49
C ASP A 168 22.26 13.29 14.57
N TRP A 169 22.55 12.23 13.80
CA TRP A 169 21.63 11.71 12.81
C TRP A 169 21.61 10.18 12.78
N GLN A 170 20.41 9.63 12.90
CA GLN A 170 20.12 8.23 12.65
C GLN A 170 19.33 8.07 11.34
N PRO A 171 19.89 7.40 10.32
CA PRO A 171 19.25 7.19 9.02
C PRO A 171 17.82 6.64 9.08
N ILE A 172 17.58 5.63 9.93
CA ILE A 172 16.27 4.99 10.08
C ILE A 172 15.79 5.15 11.53
N GLN A 173 14.62 5.75 11.68
CA GLN A 173 13.86 5.83 12.91
C GLN A 173 12.68 4.86 12.84
N MET A 174 12.62 3.88 13.75
CA MET A 174 11.61 2.84 13.73
C MET A 174 10.69 2.93 14.94
N PHE A 175 9.39 3.08 14.71
CA PHE A 175 8.34 3.12 15.71
C PHE A 175 7.53 1.84 15.62
N VAL A 176 7.61 0.98 16.66
CA VAL A 176 6.99 -0.35 16.65
C VAL A 176 5.83 -0.38 17.64
N GLU A 177 4.67 0.03 17.17
CA GLU A 177 3.45 0.04 17.96
C GLU A 177 2.19 0.03 17.07
N ASN A 178 1.05 -0.40 17.63
CA ASN A 178 -0.24 -0.28 16.96
C ASN A 178 -0.88 1.06 17.32
N ASN A 179 -0.51 2.13 16.61
CA ASN A 179 -0.97 3.48 16.88
C ASN A 179 -1.33 4.20 15.57
N TYR A 180 -2.60 4.09 15.17
CA TYR A 180 -3.10 4.68 13.94
C TYR A 180 -2.95 6.21 13.89
N THR A 181 -3.24 6.90 15.02
CA THR A 181 -3.13 8.37 15.07
C THR A 181 -1.69 8.84 14.89
N GLN A 182 -0.70 8.13 15.45
CA GLN A 182 0.71 8.42 15.24
C GLN A 182 1.12 8.16 13.79
N ALA A 183 0.63 7.07 13.18
CA ALA A 183 0.88 6.77 11.77
C ALA A 183 0.32 7.89 10.86
N ILE A 184 -0.90 8.36 11.11
CA ILE A 184 -1.48 9.51 10.40
C ILE A 184 -0.65 10.79 10.60
N ALA A 185 -0.15 11.05 11.82
CA ALA A 185 0.75 12.18 12.06
C ALA A 185 2.06 12.07 11.24
N GLY A 186 2.63 10.86 11.16
CA GLY A 186 3.78 10.57 10.30
C GLY A 186 3.48 10.79 8.81
N MET A 187 2.28 10.45 8.35
CA MET A 187 1.85 10.69 6.96
C MET A 187 1.78 12.18 6.61
N LYS A 188 1.59 13.08 7.55
CA LYS A 188 1.63 14.53 7.28
C LYS A 188 3.05 15.02 6.95
N LEU A 189 4.08 14.32 7.43
CA LEU A 189 5.48 14.75 7.42
C LEU A 189 6.30 14.21 6.25
N TYR A 190 5.76 13.29 5.42
CA TYR A 190 6.56 12.69 4.38
C TYR A 190 6.83 13.62 3.20
N ASP A 191 8.03 13.55 2.67
CA ASP A 191 8.41 14.01 1.34
C ASP A 191 8.34 12.85 0.33
N VAL A 192 8.56 11.61 0.83
CA VAL A 192 8.44 10.37 0.04
C VAL A 192 7.68 9.34 0.86
N LEU A 193 6.57 8.82 0.33
CA LEU A 193 5.83 7.68 0.90
C LEU A 193 6.21 6.41 0.13
N LEU A 194 6.82 5.44 0.81
CA LEU A 194 7.23 4.17 0.21
C LEU A 194 6.22 3.05 0.50
N VAL A 195 5.57 2.55 -0.54
CA VAL A 195 4.64 1.42 -0.52
C VAL A 195 5.12 0.38 -1.53
N ASN A 196 6.01 -0.52 -1.12
CA ASN A 196 6.70 -1.47 -2.00
C ASN A 196 6.34 -2.94 -1.72
N SER A 197 5.09 -3.23 -1.36
CA SER A 197 4.61 -4.59 -1.07
C SER A 197 4.86 -5.57 -2.23
N VAL A 198 5.18 -6.84 -1.89
CA VAL A 198 5.44 -7.89 -2.90
C VAL A 198 4.15 -8.27 -3.64
N ILE A 199 3.06 -8.38 -2.90
CA ILE A 199 1.72 -8.63 -3.41
C ILE A 199 0.68 -8.16 -2.40
N GLU A 200 -0.32 -7.44 -2.87
CA GLU A 200 -1.38 -6.90 -2.02
C GLU A 200 -2.63 -6.59 -2.84
N GLY A 201 -3.80 -7.05 -2.37
CA GLY A 201 -5.08 -6.81 -3.07
C GLY A 201 -5.48 -5.34 -3.11
N MET A 202 -5.17 -4.59 -2.04
CA MET A 202 -5.37 -3.14 -1.92
C MET A 202 -4.41 -2.60 -0.84
N ASN A 203 -4.00 -1.34 -0.94
CA ASN A 203 -3.22 -0.65 0.09
C ASN A 203 -3.88 0.68 0.45
N LEU A 204 -4.41 0.78 1.67
CA LEU A 204 -5.09 2.00 2.12
C LEU A 204 -4.10 3.10 2.54
N VAL A 205 -2.89 2.76 2.98
CA VAL A 205 -1.83 3.74 3.30
C VAL A 205 -1.49 4.60 2.08
N ALA A 206 -1.47 3.98 0.88
CA ALA A 206 -1.25 4.70 -0.38
C ALA A 206 -2.40 5.66 -0.73
N LYS A 207 -3.59 5.49 -0.13
CA LYS A 207 -4.72 6.41 -0.25
C LYS A 207 -4.76 7.42 0.92
N GLU A 208 -4.50 6.98 2.14
CA GLU A 208 -4.52 7.82 3.34
C GLU A 208 -3.41 8.88 3.32
N GLY A 209 -2.18 8.47 2.95
CA GLY A 209 -1.02 9.36 2.92
C GLY A 209 -1.25 10.63 2.09
N PRO A 210 -1.60 10.54 0.80
CA PRO A 210 -1.79 11.73 -0.03
C PRO A 210 -2.87 12.72 0.47
N VAL A 211 -3.96 12.22 1.07
CA VAL A 211 -5.06 13.09 1.53
C VAL A 211 -4.78 13.84 2.82
N VAL A 212 -3.76 13.44 3.58
CA VAL A 212 -3.34 14.13 4.82
C VAL A 212 -1.97 14.80 4.71
N ASN A 213 -1.21 14.50 3.66
CA ASN A 213 0.12 15.07 3.49
C ASN A 213 0.07 16.58 3.26
N THR A 214 1.02 17.32 3.87
CA THR A 214 1.08 18.78 3.79
C THR A 214 2.35 19.29 3.09
N ARG A 215 3.14 18.37 2.50
CA ARG A 215 4.47 18.67 1.94
C ARG A 215 4.56 18.38 0.43
N ASN A 216 3.43 18.13 -0.25
CA ASN A 216 3.40 17.68 -1.64
C ASN A 216 4.30 16.45 -1.85
N GLY A 217 4.15 15.45 -0.97
CA GLY A 217 4.99 14.27 -0.96
C GLY A 217 4.76 13.36 -2.15
N VAL A 218 5.81 12.69 -2.59
CA VAL A 218 5.80 11.75 -3.72
C VAL A 218 5.47 10.35 -3.23
N LEU A 219 4.53 9.68 -3.87
CA LEU A 219 4.21 8.27 -3.63
C LEU A 219 5.09 7.37 -4.51
N ILE A 220 5.86 6.47 -3.89
CA ILE A 220 6.51 5.34 -4.57
C ILE A 220 5.66 4.10 -4.30
N LEU A 221 5.18 3.46 -5.38
CA LEU A 221 4.15 2.44 -5.30
C LEU A 221 4.54 1.18 -6.07
N SER A 222 4.45 0.03 -5.39
CA SER A 222 4.62 -1.27 -6.04
C SER A 222 3.55 -1.52 -7.10
N GLU A 223 3.97 -1.94 -8.29
CA GLU A 223 3.10 -2.40 -9.38
C GLU A 223 2.28 -3.65 -9.03
N SER A 224 2.70 -4.39 -7.99
CA SER A 224 1.99 -5.57 -7.47
C SER A 224 0.97 -5.25 -6.37
N SER A 225 0.74 -3.98 -6.07
CA SER A 225 -0.33 -3.53 -5.17
C SER A 225 -1.59 -3.21 -5.97
N GLY A 226 -2.76 -3.69 -5.53
CA GLY A 226 -4.02 -3.46 -6.23
C GLY A 226 -4.38 -1.99 -6.41
N VAL A 227 -3.96 -1.12 -5.50
CA VAL A 227 -4.17 0.32 -5.59
C VAL A 227 -3.36 0.96 -6.75
N HIS A 228 -2.36 0.27 -7.28
CA HIS A 228 -1.57 0.72 -8.43
C HIS A 228 -2.46 0.97 -9.66
N HIS A 229 -3.52 0.18 -9.86
CA HIS A 229 -4.48 0.42 -10.96
C HIS A 229 -5.12 1.81 -10.93
N GLN A 230 -5.27 2.40 -9.75
CA GLN A 230 -5.87 3.72 -9.58
C GLN A 230 -4.83 4.84 -9.56
N LEU A 231 -3.66 4.62 -8.93
CA LEU A 231 -2.73 5.69 -8.57
C LEU A 231 -1.44 5.74 -9.41
N SER A 232 -1.21 4.78 -10.31
CA SER A 232 0.04 4.64 -11.06
C SER A 232 0.45 5.85 -11.88
N GLU A 233 -0.51 6.60 -12.46
CA GLU A 233 -0.19 7.77 -13.30
C GLU A 233 0.48 8.90 -12.51
N ALA A 234 0.15 9.02 -11.22
CA ALA A 234 0.70 10.06 -10.34
C ALA A 234 1.79 9.54 -9.38
N ALA A 235 1.94 8.22 -9.22
CA ALA A 235 2.99 7.60 -8.42
C ALA A 235 4.28 7.34 -9.22
N LEU A 236 5.38 7.08 -8.52
CA LEU A 236 6.56 6.44 -9.10
C LEU A 236 6.39 4.91 -8.92
N SER A 237 6.23 4.20 -10.03
CA SER A 237 6.01 2.75 -10.02
C SER A 237 7.32 2.00 -9.83
N VAL A 238 7.31 0.95 -9.00
CA VAL A 238 8.47 0.09 -8.75
C VAL A 238 8.08 -1.38 -8.78
N SER A 239 8.97 -2.22 -9.32
CA SER A 239 8.87 -3.65 -9.13
C SER A 239 9.34 -4.01 -7.72
N PRO A 240 8.54 -4.75 -6.92
CA PRO A 240 8.82 -4.96 -5.49
C PRO A 240 10.09 -5.78 -5.22
N THR A 241 10.58 -6.54 -6.19
CA THR A 241 11.82 -7.33 -6.06
C THR A 241 13.07 -6.59 -6.52
N ASP A 242 12.90 -5.46 -7.20
CA ASP A 242 13.98 -4.64 -7.73
C ASP A 242 14.41 -3.58 -6.70
N ILE A 243 15.48 -3.92 -5.95
CA ILE A 243 16.08 -3.00 -4.97
C ILE A 243 16.74 -1.80 -5.66
N GLU A 244 17.37 -2.02 -6.80
CA GLU A 244 18.03 -0.98 -7.59
C GLU A 244 17.02 0.03 -8.11
N GLY A 245 15.94 -0.44 -8.78
CA GLY A 245 14.87 0.42 -9.27
C GLY A 245 14.14 1.15 -8.14
N THR A 246 13.98 0.50 -6.96
CA THR A 246 13.42 1.17 -5.78
C THR A 246 14.36 2.28 -5.28
N MET A 247 15.66 2.05 -5.26
CA MET A 247 16.67 3.08 -4.91
C MET A 247 16.61 4.26 -5.89
N GLN A 248 16.53 3.99 -7.20
CA GLN A 248 16.42 5.03 -8.21
C GLN A 248 15.14 5.86 -8.05
N ALA A 249 14.01 5.21 -7.75
CA ALA A 249 12.75 5.90 -7.46
C ALA A 249 12.85 6.77 -6.20
N LEU A 250 13.53 6.31 -5.14
CA LEU A 250 13.82 7.11 -3.95
C LEU A 250 14.65 8.35 -4.31
N HIS A 251 15.73 8.19 -5.06
CA HIS A 251 16.55 9.30 -5.50
C HIS A 251 15.78 10.29 -6.38
N GLN A 252 15.01 9.79 -7.34
CA GLN A 252 14.15 10.62 -8.20
C GLN A 252 13.11 11.40 -7.37
N ALA A 253 12.47 10.78 -6.39
CA ALA A 253 11.49 11.45 -5.53
C ALA A 253 12.11 12.57 -4.68
N ILE A 254 13.32 12.34 -4.15
CA ILE A 254 14.07 13.31 -3.32
C ILE A 254 14.51 14.52 -4.15
N THR A 255 14.92 14.29 -5.40
CA THR A 255 15.46 15.34 -6.30
C THR A 255 14.39 15.95 -7.23
N MET A 256 13.12 15.56 -7.09
CA MET A 256 12.02 16.03 -7.92
C MET A 256 11.75 17.52 -7.70
N SER A 257 11.43 18.25 -8.80
CA SER A 257 11.08 19.66 -8.71
C SER A 257 9.83 19.91 -7.83
N PRO A 258 9.73 21.05 -7.15
CA PRO A 258 8.52 21.39 -6.38
C PRO A 258 7.25 21.36 -7.21
N GLU A 259 7.31 21.80 -8.47
CA GLU A 259 6.19 21.85 -9.41
C GLU A 259 5.69 20.44 -9.77
N ASP A 260 6.60 19.51 -10.06
CA ASP A 260 6.27 18.12 -10.37
C ASP A 260 5.68 17.41 -9.14
N ARG A 261 6.22 17.68 -7.95
CA ARG A 261 5.69 17.14 -6.67
C ARG A 261 4.26 17.62 -6.43
N GLU A 262 3.99 18.91 -6.58
CA GLU A 262 2.66 19.50 -6.41
C GLU A 262 1.67 18.90 -7.41
N HIS A 263 2.05 18.82 -8.69
CA HIS A 263 1.20 18.25 -9.73
C HIS A 263 0.81 16.79 -9.41
N ARG A 264 1.78 15.95 -9.02
CA ARG A 264 1.55 14.54 -8.65
C ARG A 264 0.69 14.41 -7.39
N ALA A 265 1.02 15.16 -6.34
CA ALA A 265 0.26 15.16 -5.09
C ALA A 265 -1.21 15.55 -5.33
N ALA A 266 -1.46 16.62 -6.10
CA ALA A 266 -2.80 17.04 -6.45
C ALA A 266 -3.57 16.00 -7.29
N ALA A 267 -2.88 15.29 -8.20
CA ALA A 267 -3.48 14.22 -9.00
C ALA A 267 -3.89 13.02 -8.14
N LEU A 268 -3.04 12.61 -7.18
CA LEU A 268 -3.36 11.55 -6.21
C LEU A 268 -4.61 11.90 -5.39
N VAL A 269 -4.63 13.10 -4.81
CA VAL A 269 -5.77 13.56 -3.98
C VAL A 269 -7.06 13.57 -4.78
N ARG A 270 -7.05 14.09 -6.02
CA ARG A 270 -8.24 14.09 -6.89
C ARG A 270 -8.74 12.69 -7.19
N SER A 271 -7.85 11.77 -7.58
CA SER A 271 -8.21 10.39 -7.88
C SER A 271 -8.84 9.67 -6.67
N ILE A 272 -8.24 9.86 -5.48
CA ILE A 272 -8.74 9.24 -4.24
C ILE A 272 -10.09 9.80 -3.84
N ALA A 273 -10.29 11.12 -3.94
CA ALA A 273 -11.54 11.77 -3.58
C ALA A 273 -12.70 11.41 -4.53
N GLN A 274 -12.41 11.16 -5.81
CA GLN A 274 -13.42 10.72 -6.79
C GLN A 274 -13.90 9.29 -6.55
N GLU A 275 -13.04 8.43 -6.02
CA GLU A 275 -13.33 7.02 -5.74
C GLU A 275 -13.20 6.73 -4.23
N ASP A 276 -13.88 7.49 -3.40
CA ASP A 276 -13.89 7.34 -1.95
C ASP A 276 -14.76 6.15 -1.49
N ILE A 277 -14.91 5.97 -0.18
CA ILE A 277 -15.70 4.88 0.41
C ILE A 277 -17.19 5.01 0.07
N THR A 278 -17.71 6.23 -0.13
CA THR A 278 -19.09 6.48 -0.51
C THR A 278 -19.37 6.01 -1.93
N HIS A 279 -18.44 6.31 -2.85
CA HIS A 279 -18.48 5.81 -4.22
C HIS A 279 -18.44 4.27 -4.25
N TRP A 280 -17.53 3.66 -3.49
CA TRP A 280 -17.40 2.21 -3.34
C TRP A 280 -18.70 1.54 -2.88
N LEU A 281 -19.37 2.10 -1.85
CA LEU A 281 -20.64 1.58 -1.34
C LEU A 281 -21.77 1.78 -2.34
N THR A 282 -21.87 2.99 -2.91
CA THR A 282 -22.95 3.34 -3.85
C THR A 282 -22.93 2.43 -5.07
N ARG A 283 -21.76 2.13 -5.63
CA ARG A 283 -21.64 1.20 -6.76
C ARG A 283 -22.18 -0.19 -6.43
N GLN A 284 -21.86 -0.74 -5.27
CA GLN A 284 -22.35 -2.05 -4.85
C GLN A 284 -23.88 -2.05 -4.69
N LEU A 285 -24.43 -1.04 -4.00
CA LEU A 285 -25.88 -0.93 -3.82
C LEU A 285 -26.62 -0.75 -5.15
N THR A 286 -26.06 0.02 -6.09
CA THR A 286 -26.65 0.21 -7.42
C THR A 286 -26.65 -1.11 -8.22
N ASP A 287 -25.55 -1.84 -8.20
CA ASP A 287 -25.45 -3.12 -8.88
C ASP A 287 -26.42 -4.16 -8.28
N ILE A 288 -26.53 -4.22 -6.95
CA ILE A 288 -27.52 -5.10 -6.26
C ILE A 288 -28.95 -4.71 -6.63
N ALA A 289 -29.28 -3.42 -6.62
CA ALA A 289 -30.61 -2.95 -6.99
C ALA A 289 -30.99 -3.27 -8.46
N SER A 290 -30.00 -3.44 -9.34
CA SER A 290 -30.24 -3.78 -10.75
C SER A 290 -30.66 -5.24 -10.99
N LEU A 291 -30.60 -6.10 -9.97
CA LEU A 291 -31.08 -7.50 -10.03
C LEU A 291 -32.50 -7.66 -9.48
N LEU A 292 -33.01 -6.66 -8.76
CA LEU A 292 -34.39 -6.66 -8.21
C LEU A 292 -35.38 -6.13 -9.25
#